data_971e03d3e0aecd29976d405f7d7ea8d4
#
_entry.id   971e03d3e0aecd29976d405f7d7ea8d4
#
_cell.length_a   1.000
_cell.length_b   1.000
_cell.length_c   1.000
_cell.angle_alpha   90.00
_cell.angle_beta   90.00
_cell.angle_gamma   90.00
#
_symmetry.space_group_name_H-M   'P 1'
#
loop_
_entity.id
_entity.type
_entity.pdbx_description
1 polymer ?
#
loop_
_entity_poly.entity_id
_entity_poly.type
_entity_poly.pdbx_seq_one_letter_code
_entity_poly.pdbx_strand_id
1 'polypeptide(L)'
;MSDYQLAQLPWLADAHQRFVDVHYRGKNSHAHLLNVDNALGGVVLANACAETVLCQQLTPVGACGQCKSCLLLSANNHPDLHVVKPDGNQIKVDQIRLLCQSLTQTAQQGGARVALITDVERLNIAAANALLKTLEEPGNDVVLILQTNHTSQLLPTITSRCHTLAFNAPDKQQIQQWLAQQHLLPAPNEQGKTHDVTWCLSVVGGPLSLAESLRSKHYQQLLTYRQDWAQSLQSGHLTNSLLTLTEQQIVDALNVLYLYLRQYVLKSNSKMQLQGKPALQLNPLVQGKLIEFAGTVMQMCQKLQTMPSVNTQALCQQYILTFKQLTNG
;
A
#
# COMPACT_ATOMS: atom_id res chain seq x y z
N MET A 1 4.39 -8.34 -10.81
CA MET A 1 3.18 -7.70 -11.37
C MET A 1 2.05 -8.15 -10.49
N SER A 2 1.11 -7.29 -10.12
CA SER A 2 -0.06 -7.72 -9.36
C SER A 2 -0.91 -8.61 -10.28
N ASP A 3 -1.24 -9.81 -9.81
CA ASP A 3 -2.12 -10.75 -10.55
C ASP A 3 -3.58 -10.27 -10.65
N TYR A 4 -3.85 -9.02 -10.20
CA TYR A 4 -5.17 -8.43 -10.16
C TYR A 4 -5.44 -7.54 -11.37
N GLN A 5 -6.67 -7.65 -11.89
CA GLN A 5 -7.23 -6.74 -12.89
C GLN A 5 -8.07 -5.66 -12.21
N LEU A 6 -8.28 -4.52 -12.89
CA LEU A 6 -9.07 -3.40 -12.38
C LEU A 6 -10.48 -3.83 -11.90
N ALA A 7 -11.15 -4.68 -12.64
CA ALA A 7 -12.48 -5.19 -12.30
C ALA A 7 -12.55 -5.97 -10.97
N GLN A 8 -11.42 -6.48 -10.51
CA GLN A 8 -11.31 -7.22 -9.25
C GLN A 8 -11.10 -6.30 -8.04
N LEU A 9 -10.84 -5.00 -8.25
CA LEU A 9 -10.53 -4.00 -7.22
C LEU A 9 -11.59 -2.89 -7.21
N PRO A 10 -12.77 -3.13 -6.59
CA PRO A 10 -13.94 -2.25 -6.73
C PRO A 10 -13.70 -0.82 -6.25
N TRP A 11 -12.77 -0.60 -5.32
CA TRP A 11 -12.42 0.74 -4.84
C TRP A 11 -11.66 1.60 -5.85
N LEU A 12 -11.13 1.01 -6.93
CA LEU A 12 -10.47 1.75 -8.01
C LEU A 12 -11.44 2.24 -9.08
N ALA A 13 -12.66 1.67 -9.14
CA ALA A 13 -13.60 1.90 -10.22
C ALA A 13 -13.99 3.37 -10.38
N ASP A 14 -14.27 4.07 -9.28
CA ASP A 14 -14.63 5.50 -9.29
C ASP A 14 -13.48 6.39 -9.77
N ALA A 15 -12.25 6.14 -9.29
CA ALA A 15 -11.08 6.88 -9.74
C ALA A 15 -10.80 6.65 -11.23
N HIS A 16 -10.88 5.40 -11.69
CA HIS A 16 -10.74 5.08 -13.11
C HIS A 16 -11.84 5.74 -13.95
N GLN A 17 -13.10 5.68 -13.54
CA GLN A 17 -14.21 6.30 -14.26
C GLN A 17 -14.03 7.82 -14.41
N ARG A 18 -13.58 8.51 -13.35
CA ARG A 18 -13.26 9.95 -13.44
C ARG A 18 -12.16 10.23 -14.48
N PHE A 19 -11.15 9.38 -14.55
CA PHE A 19 -10.09 9.50 -15.56
C PHE A 19 -10.66 9.29 -16.96
N VAL A 20 -11.47 8.25 -17.16
CA VAL A 20 -12.16 7.96 -18.44
C VAL A 20 -13.04 9.13 -18.86
N ASP A 21 -13.85 9.69 -17.96
CA ASP A 21 -14.76 10.80 -18.27
C ASP A 21 -14.03 12.05 -18.77
N VAL A 22 -12.91 12.39 -18.14
CA VAL A 22 -12.06 13.51 -18.55
C VAL A 22 -11.46 13.26 -19.93
N HIS A 23 -10.94 12.05 -20.14
CA HIS A 23 -10.31 11.66 -21.39
C HIS A 23 -11.34 11.56 -22.53
N TYR A 24 -12.47 10.97 -22.31
CA TYR A 24 -13.56 10.82 -23.28
C TYR A 24 -14.12 12.17 -23.76
N ARG A 25 -14.11 13.20 -22.90
CA ARG A 25 -14.53 14.56 -23.23
C ARG A 25 -13.44 15.39 -23.92
N GLY A 26 -12.29 14.82 -24.21
CA GLY A 26 -11.17 15.52 -24.84
C GLY A 26 -10.52 16.62 -23.98
N LYS A 27 -10.77 16.64 -22.67
CA LYS A 27 -10.19 17.60 -21.71
C LYS A 27 -8.94 17.05 -21.02
N ASN A 28 -8.01 16.50 -21.78
CA ASN A 28 -6.88 15.80 -21.23
C ASN A 28 -5.80 16.76 -20.69
N SER A 29 -5.38 16.53 -19.46
CA SER A 29 -4.08 16.98 -18.99
C SER A 29 -3.00 16.09 -19.61
N HIS A 30 -1.86 16.68 -19.91
CA HIS A 30 -0.69 15.93 -20.40
C HIS A 30 0.04 15.15 -19.30
N ALA A 31 -0.21 15.45 -18.01
CA ALA A 31 0.43 14.77 -16.88
C ALA A 31 -0.58 14.51 -15.76
N HIS A 32 -0.67 13.26 -15.35
CA HIS A 32 -1.54 12.79 -14.28
C HIS A 32 -0.72 12.19 -13.14
N LEU A 33 -1.05 12.57 -11.90
CA LEU A 33 -0.47 12.00 -10.68
C LEU A 33 -1.49 11.13 -9.97
N LEU A 34 -1.19 9.85 -9.85
CA LEU A 34 -2.00 8.86 -9.16
C LEU A 34 -1.39 8.60 -7.77
N ASN A 35 -1.98 9.21 -6.73
CA ASN A 35 -1.59 8.95 -5.36
C ASN A 35 -2.35 7.74 -4.81
N VAL A 36 -1.97 6.57 -5.27
CA VAL A 36 -2.58 5.29 -4.88
C VAL A 36 -1.47 4.29 -4.61
N ASP A 37 -1.40 3.80 -3.38
CA ASP A 37 -0.42 2.81 -2.94
C ASP A 37 -0.54 1.51 -3.75
N ASN A 38 0.59 0.88 -4.02
CA ASN A 38 0.64 -0.42 -4.71
C ASN A 38 -0.14 -1.50 -3.97
N ALA A 39 -0.18 -1.45 -2.65
CA ALA A 39 -0.98 -2.35 -1.82
C ALA A 39 -2.51 -2.12 -1.95
N LEU A 40 -2.92 -1.00 -2.55
CA LEU A 40 -4.29 -0.67 -2.94
C LEU A 40 -4.55 -0.87 -4.43
N GLY A 41 -3.55 -1.30 -5.21
CA GLY A 41 -3.64 -1.50 -6.65
C GLY A 41 -3.25 -0.27 -7.48
N GLY A 42 -2.34 0.59 -6.97
CA GLY A 42 -1.89 1.81 -7.68
C GLY A 42 -1.37 1.53 -9.08
N VAL A 43 -0.55 0.50 -9.26
CA VAL A 43 -0.05 0.08 -10.58
C VAL A 43 -1.17 -0.45 -11.48
N VAL A 44 -2.18 -1.13 -10.91
CA VAL A 44 -3.34 -1.61 -11.69
C VAL A 44 -4.14 -0.44 -12.25
N LEU A 45 -4.40 0.58 -11.42
CA LEU A 45 -5.06 1.80 -11.85
C LEU A 45 -4.25 2.54 -12.91
N ALA A 46 -2.94 2.64 -12.72
CA ALA A 46 -2.05 3.33 -13.64
C ALA A 46 -2.00 2.66 -15.03
N ASN A 47 -1.98 1.34 -15.07
CA ASN A 47 -2.11 0.58 -16.33
C ASN A 47 -3.47 0.80 -16.99
N ALA A 48 -4.58 0.74 -16.25
CA ALA A 48 -5.91 0.98 -16.79
C ALA A 48 -6.07 2.41 -17.34
N CYS A 49 -5.45 3.41 -16.70
CA CYS A 49 -5.38 4.76 -17.25
C CYS A 49 -4.57 4.81 -18.57
N ALA A 50 -3.43 4.11 -18.65
CA ALA A 50 -2.63 4.02 -19.87
C ALA A 50 -3.40 3.32 -21.01
N GLU A 51 -4.11 2.25 -20.71
CA GLU A 51 -5.00 1.56 -21.65
C GLU A 51 -6.10 2.49 -22.17
N THR A 52 -6.69 3.32 -21.31
CA THR A 52 -7.69 4.32 -21.66
C THR A 52 -7.14 5.32 -22.68
N VAL A 53 -5.93 5.83 -22.45
CA VAL A 53 -5.28 6.82 -23.34
C VAL A 53 -4.91 6.22 -24.68
N LEU A 54 -4.43 4.99 -24.72
CA LEU A 54 -3.95 4.33 -25.94
C LEU A 54 -5.05 3.64 -26.73
N CYS A 55 -6.26 3.51 -26.18
CA CYS A 55 -7.36 2.84 -26.85
C CYS A 55 -7.84 3.63 -28.06
N GLN A 56 -7.85 3.00 -29.25
CA GLN A 56 -8.31 3.61 -30.50
C GLN A 56 -9.85 3.71 -30.60
N GLN A 57 -10.58 2.98 -29.77
CA GLN A 57 -12.06 2.93 -29.75
C GLN A 57 -12.54 3.07 -28.31
N LEU A 58 -12.20 4.20 -27.69
CA LEU A 58 -12.55 4.45 -26.29
C LEU A 58 -14.05 4.42 -26.06
N THR A 59 -14.48 3.75 -25.00
CA THR A 59 -15.88 3.67 -24.57
C THR A 59 -16.12 4.55 -23.33
N PRO A 60 -17.37 4.88 -22.98
CA PRO A 60 -17.68 5.62 -21.77
C PRO A 60 -17.26 4.93 -20.47
N VAL A 61 -16.95 3.63 -20.51
CA VAL A 61 -16.50 2.84 -19.35
C VAL A 61 -14.99 2.53 -19.36
N GLY A 62 -14.27 3.00 -20.40
CA GLY A 62 -12.83 2.80 -20.53
C GLY A 62 -12.40 2.17 -21.85
N ALA A 63 -11.22 1.56 -21.88
CA ALA A 63 -10.64 0.92 -23.05
C ALA A 63 -11.55 -0.22 -23.57
N CYS A 64 -11.70 -0.30 -24.90
CA CYS A 64 -12.65 -1.26 -25.52
C CYS A 64 -12.22 -2.74 -25.43
N GLY A 65 -10.95 -3.02 -25.13
CA GLY A 65 -10.40 -4.38 -25.03
C GLY A 65 -10.21 -5.13 -26.36
N GLN A 66 -10.67 -4.60 -27.50
CA GLN A 66 -10.75 -5.34 -28.76
C GLN A 66 -9.97 -4.69 -29.92
N CYS A 67 -9.70 -3.38 -29.88
CA CYS A 67 -8.94 -2.72 -30.91
C CYS A 67 -7.49 -3.20 -30.94
N LYS A 68 -6.78 -2.93 -32.04
CA LYS A 68 -5.38 -3.33 -32.22
C LYS A 68 -4.49 -2.87 -31.05
N SER A 69 -4.68 -1.63 -30.59
CA SER A 69 -3.94 -1.08 -29.46
C SER A 69 -4.19 -1.87 -28.17
N CYS A 70 -5.46 -2.16 -27.84
CA CYS A 70 -5.80 -2.97 -26.66
C CYS A 70 -5.22 -4.39 -26.72
N LEU A 71 -5.19 -5.02 -27.90
CA LEU A 71 -4.56 -6.33 -28.05
C LEU A 71 -3.04 -6.28 -27.87
N LEU A 72 -2.38 -5.22 -28.35
CA LEU A 72 -0.95 -5.02 -28.10
C LEU A 72 -0.65 -4.76 -26.64
N LEU A 73 -1.52 -4.01 -25.93
CA LEU A 73 -1.39 -3.76 -24.49
C LEU A 73 -1.55 -5.06 -23.67
N SER A 74 -2.53 -5.89 -24.00
CA SER A 74 -2.74 -7.18 -23.33
C SER A 74 -1.57 -8.14 -23.54
N ALA A 75 -0.88 -8.03 -24.68
CA ALA A 75 0.35 -8.77 -24.96
C ALA A 75 1.62 -8.13 -24.38
N ASN A 76 1.52 -7.02 -23.62
CA ASN A 76 2.65 -6.21 -23.11
C ASN A 76 3.63 -5.75 -24.21
N ASN A 77 3.13 -5.49 -25.41
CA ASN A 77 3.93 -5.21 -26.62
C ASN A 77 3.53 -3.92 -27.34
N HIS A 78 2.87 -2.99 -26.64
CA HIS A 78 2.46 -1.73 -27.26
C HIS A 78 3.65 -0.79 -27.45
N PRO A 79 4.00 -0.39 -28.69
CA PRO A 79 5.22 0.37 -28.96
C PRO A 79 5.18 1.81 -28.41
N ASP A 80 3.99 2.37 -28.22
CA ASP A 80 3.82 3.75 -27.75
C ASP A 80 3.52 3.81 -26.23
N LEU A 81 3.65 2.68 -25.49
CA LEU A 81 3.64 2.63 -24.04
C LEU A 81 5.08 2.44 -23.51
N HIS A 82 5.58 3.46 -22.83
CA HIS A 82 6.90 3.44 -22.22
C HIS A 82 6.77 3.36 -20.70
N VAL A 83 7.17 2.23 -20.13
CA VAL A 83 7.07 1.97 -18.69
C VAL A 83 8.43 2.14 -18.02
N VAL A 84 8.49 2.99 -17.00
CA VAL A 84 9.64 3.14 -16.13
C VAL A 84 9.27 2.74 -14.71
N LYS A 85 10.08 1.87 -14.13
CA LYS A 85 9.98 1.40 -12.74
C LYS A 85 11.35 1.43 -12.08
N PRO A 86 11.44 1.45 -10.75
CA PRO A 86 12.72 1.42 -10.05
C PRO A 86 13.59 0.23 -10.48
N ASP A 87 14.89 0.50 -10.66
CA ASP A 87 15.94 -0.49 -10.75
C ASP A 87 16.62 -0.59 -9.38
N GLY A 88 16.30 -1.65 -8.64
CA GLY A 88 16.58 -1.73 -7.22
C GLY A 88 15.78 -0.69 -6.41
N ASN A 89 16.47 0.18 -5.69
CA ASN A 89 15.82 1.14 -4.80
C ASN A 89 15.52 2.51 -5.43
N GLN A 90 15.93 2.78 -6.66
CA GLN A 90 15.84 4.10 -7.28
C GLN A 90 15.50 4.04 -8.76
N ILE A 91 14.87 5.11 -9.26
CA ILE A 91 14.79 5.41 -10.69
C ILE A 91 15.96 6.34 -11.03
N LYS A 92 16.86 5.86 -11.91
CA LYS A 92 18.09 6.54 -12.30
C LYS A 92 17.81 7.56 -13.42
N VAL A 93 18.67 8.58 -13.51
CA VAL A 93 18.55 9.64 -14.52
C VAL A 93 18.57 9.10 -15.95
N ASP A 94 19.34 8.05 -16.21
CA ASP A 94 19.46 7.49 -17.57
C ASP A 94 18.16 6.81 -18.02
N GLN A 95 17.39 6.20 -17.10
CA GLN A 95 16.05 5.65 -17.40
C GLN A 95 15.11 6.78 -17.87
N ILE A 96 15.14 7.95 -17.19
CA ILE A 96 14.31 9.09 -17.55
C ILE A 96 14.78 9.75 -18.85
N ARG A 97 16.08 9.85 -19.08
CA ARG A 97 16.61 10.38 -20.36
C ARG A 97 16.17 9.52 -21.55
N LEU A 98 16.27 8.20 -21.43
CA LEU A 98 15.81 7.27 -22.46
C LEU A 98 14.30 7.39 -22.68
N LEU A 99 13.51 7.50 -21.61
CA LEU A 99 12.08 7.76 -21.69
C LEU A 99 11.80 9.05 -22.46
N CYS A 100 12.36 10.17 -22.04
CA CYS A 100 12.16 11.47 -22.70
C CYS A 100 12.54 11.42 -24.18
N GLN A 101 13.63 10.73 -24.53
CA GLN A 101 14.05 10.53 -25.91
C GLN A 101 13.01 9.71 -26.71
N SER A 102 12.46 8.65 -26.14
CA SER A 102 11.41 7.84 -26.80
C SER A 102 10.14 8.67 -27.06
N LEU A 103 9.79 9.58 -26.13
CA LEU A 103 8.63 10.45 -26.28
C LEU A 103 8.78 11.53 -27.38
N THR A 104 9.97 11.79 -27.89
CA THR A 104 10.17 12.71 -29.03
C THR A 104 9.91 12.05 -30.39
N GLN A 105 9.82 10.73 -30.45
CA GLN A 105 9.58 10.01 -31.69
C GLN A 105 8.10 10.05 -32.07
N THR A 106 7.76 9.78 -33.33
CA THR A 106 6.40 9.69 -33.80
C THR A 106 5.71 8.43 -33.28
N ALA A 107 4.45 8.53 -32.88
CA ALA A 107 3.66 7.37 -32.43
C ALA A 107 3.54 6.31 -33.55
N GLN A 108 3.83 5.06 -33.23
CA GLN A 108 3.84 3.96 -34.21
C GLN A 108 2.43 3.42 -34.52
N GLN A 109 1.49 3.56 -33.59
CA GLN A 109 0.09 3.14 -33.78
C GLN A 109 -0.84 4.33 -34.13
N GLY A 110 -0.30 5.52 -34.34
CA GLY A 110 -1.08 6.71 -34.73
C GLY A 110 -2.02 7.18 -33.61
N GLY A 111 -1.48 7.78 -32.57
CA GLY A 111 -2.24 8.28 -31.43
C GLY A 111 -1.32 8.87 -30.38
N ALA A 112 -1.71 8.78 -29.12
CA ALA A 112 -0.88 9.26 -28.02
C ALA A 112 0.31 8.33 -27.74
N ARG A 113 1.37 8.89 -27.18
CA ARG A 113 2.47 8.17 -26.53
C ARG A 113 2.31 8.32 -25.02
N VAL A 114 2.39 7.22 -24.32
CA VAL A 114 2.19 7.20 -22.87
C VAL A 114 3.50 6.87 -22.16
N ALA A 115 3.90 7.74 -21.24
CA ALA A 115 4.92 7.48 -20.26
C ALA A 115 4.27 7.06 -18.95
N LEU A 116 4.43 5.81 -18.55
CA LEU A 116 3.97 5.30 -17.26
C LEU A 116 5.16 5.15 -16.32
N ILE A 117 5.21 5.94 -15.24
CA ILE A 117 6.26 5.89 -14.24
C ILE A 117 5.63 5.43 -12.92
N THR A 118 6.02 4.25 -12.44
CA THR A 118 5.56 3.71 -11.15
C THR A 118 6.56 4.01 -10.04
N ASP A 119 6.07 4.11 -8.80
CA ASP A 119 6.89 4.45 -7.62
C ASP A 119 7.74 5.71 -7.85
N VAL A 120 7.09 6.78 -8.36
CA VAL A 120 7.78 8.00 -8.80
C VAL A 120 8.52 8.73 -7.66
N GLU A 121 8.18 8.47 -6.41
CA GLU A 121 8.92 8.93 -5.22
C GLU A 121 10.35 8.37 -5.14
N ARG A 122 10.66 7.32 -5.90
CA ARG A 122 11.99 6.72 -5.98
C ARG A 122 12.89 7.36 -7.05
N LEU A 123 12.43 8.43 -7.70
CA LEU A 123 13.28 9.25 -8.58
C LEU A 123 14.43 9.86 -7.77
N ASN A 124 15.67 9.65 -8.19
CA ASN A 124 16.75 10.45 -7.63
C ASN A 124 16.64 11.92 -8.14
N ILE A 125 17.31 12.85 -7.48
CA ILE A 125 17.21 14.28 -7.77
C ILE A 125 17.52 14.59 -9.25
N ALA A 126 18.52 13.94 -9.82
CA ALA A 126 18.92 14.14 -11.22
C ALA A 126 17.84 13.62 -12.20
N ALA A 127 17.21 12.48 -11.89
CA ALA A 127 16.11 11.91 -12.66
C ALA A 127 14.86 12.80 -12.59
N ALA A 128 14.52 13.28 -11.39
CA ALA A 128 13.41 14.20 -11.19
C ALA A 128 13.59 15.49 -12.01
N ASN A 129 14.77 16.09 -11.95
CA ASN A 129 15.08 17.30 -12.74
C ASN A 129 15.05 17.04 -14.25
N ALA A 130 15.50 15.88 -14.71
CA ALA A 130 15.44 15.52 -16.13
C ALA A 130 14.00 15.38 -16.64
N LEU A 131 13.06 14.98 -15.78
CA LEU A 131 11.63 14.82 -16.12
C LEU A 131 10.92 16.17 -16.24
N LEU A 132 11.37 17.22 -15.50
CA LEU A 132 10.69 18.53 -15.43
C LEU A 132 10.46 19.15 -16.81
N LYS A 133 11.46 19.10 -17.70
CA LYS A 133 11.32 19.66 -19.04
C LYS A 133 10.16 19.02 -19.83
N THR A 134 10.02 17.70 -19.73
CA THR A 134 8.93 16.97 -20.40
C THR A 134 7.57 17.22 -19.72
N LEU A 135 7.55 17.51 -18.41
CA LEU A 135 6.35 17.92 -17.70
C LEU A 135 5.90 19.34 -18.05
N GLU A 136 6.84 20.23 -18.40
CA GLU A 136 6.53 21.62 -18.81
C GLU A 136 6.15 21.71 -20.28
N GLU A 137 6.88 21.02 -21.13
CA GLU A 137 6.73 21.04 -22.58
C GLU A 137 6.64 19.61 -23.13
N PRO A 138 5.50 18.92 -22.89
CA PRO A 138 5.30 17.57 -23.39
C PRO A 138 5.13 17.62 -24.88
N GLY A 139 5.74 17.01 -25.72
CA GLY A 139 5.44 16.99 -27.18
C GLY A 139 3.97 16.76 -27.46
N ASN A 140 3.53 16.99 -28.71
CA ASN A 140 2.16 16.73 -29.12
C ASN A 140 1.79 15.27 -28.83
N ASP A 141 0.57 15.03 -28.32
CA ASP A 141 0.03 13.70 -28.04
C ASP A 141 0.86 12.86 -27.07
N VAL A 142 1.56 13.49 -26.12
CA VAL A 142 2.27 12.84 -25.02
C VAL A 142 1.45 12.93 -23.74
N VAL A 143 1.23 11.78 -23.09
CA VAL A 143 0.58 11.70 -21.76
C VAL A 143 1.50 11.01 -20.77
N LEU A 144 1.77 11.70 -19.65
CA LEU A 144 2.53 11.15 -18.54
C LEU A 144 1.59 10.67 -17.43
N ILE A 145 1.74 9.44 -17.00
CA ILE A 145 1.02 8.85 -15.87
C ILE A 145 2.05 8.52 -14.80
N LEU A 146 2.00 9.24 -13.70
CA LEU A 146 2.92 9.12 -12.57
C LEU A 146 2.17 8.46 -11.42
N GLN A 147 2.60 7.27 -10.97
CA GLN A 147 2.02 6.61 -9.81
C GLN A 147 2.98 6.72 -8.62
N THR A 148 2.45 7.08 -7.45
CA THR A 148 3.20 7.20 -6.20
C THR A 148 2.46 6.53 -5.04
N ASN A 149 3.23 5.96 -4.11
CA ASN A 149 2.72 5.48 -2.82
C ASN A 149 2.65 6.62 -1.79
N HIS A 150 3.54 7.63 -1.93
CA HIS A 150 3.69 8.72 -0.95
C HIS A 150 3.96 10.06 -1.64
N THR A 151 2.93 10.86 -1.82
CA THR A 151 3.08 12.22 -2.42
C THR A 151 3.97 13.15 -1.61
N SER A 152 4.06 12.97 -0.29
CA SER A 152 4.92 13.78 0.59
C SER A 152 6.42 13.64 0.31
N GLN A 153 6.82 12.59 -0.40
CA GLN A 153 8.21 12.35 -0.79
C GLN A 153 8.54 12.92 -2.17
N LEU A 154 7.55 13.43 -2.91
CA LEU A 154 7.75 14.02 -4.23
C LEU A 154 8.22 15.47 -4.13
N LEU A 155 9.03 15.86 -5.11
CA LEU A 155 9.40 17.28 -5.26
C LEU A 155 8.14 18.10 -5.59
N PRO A 156 7.96 19.26 -4.93
CA PRO A 156 6.83 20.17 -5.22
C PRO A 156 6.78 20.62 -6.70
N THR A 157 7.93 20.65 -7.35
CA THR A 157 8.07 20.98 -8.78
C THR A 157 7.42 19.96 -9.71
N ILE A 158 7.33 18.67 -9.31
CA ILE A 158 6.63 17.62 -10.04
C ILE A 158 5.12 17.71 -9.76
N THR A 159 4.75 17.76 -8.47
CA THR A 159 3.33 17.75 -8.08
C THR A 159 2.55 18.96 -8.61
N SER A 160 3.18 20.14 -8.70
CA SER A 160 2.56 21.36 -9.24
C SER A 160 2.26 21.32 -10.74
N ARG A 161 2.86 20.39 -11.49
CA ARG A 161 2.70 20.24 -12.95
C ARG A 161 1.82 19.06 -13.33
N CYS A 162 1.35 18.29 -12.37
CA CYS A 162 0.51 17.12 -12.60
C CYS A 162 -0.91 17.37 -12.11
N HIS A 163 -1.88 16.90 -12.89
CA HIS A 163 -3.27 16.82 -12.44
C HIS A 163 -3.40 15.61 -11.52
N THR A 164 -3.68 15.84 -10.24
CA THR A 164 -3.85 14.75 -9.27
C THR A 164 -5.22 14.10 -9.43
N LEU A 165 -5.25 12.80 -9.67
CA LEU A 165 -6.48 12.01 -9.72
C LEU A 165 -6.97 11.75 -8.28
N ALA A 166 -8.21 12.17 -7.99
CA ALA A 166 -8.81 11.93 -6.69
C ALA A 166 -9.11 10.43 -6.51
N PHE A 167 -8.65 9.88 -5.38
CA PHE A 167 -8.85 8.49 -4.97
C PHE A 167 -9.34 8.43 -3.53
N ASN A 168 -10.33 7.58 -3.28
CA ASN A 168 -10.84 7.30 -1.94
C ASN A 168 -10.41 5.88 -1.54
N ALA A 169 -9.61 5.76 -0.50
CA ALA A 169 -9.19 4.47 0.01
C ALA A 169 -10.40 3.69 0.57
N PRO A 170 -10.45 2.36 0.36
CA PRO A 170 -11.55 1.53 0.88
C PRO A 170 -11.53 1.50 2.42
N ASP A 171 -12.70 1.47 3.01
CA ASP A 171 -12.85 1.23 4.44
C ASP A 171 -12.68 -0.27 4.77
N LYS A 172 -12.60 -0.59 6.07
CA LYS A 172 -12.43 -1.97 6.53
C LYS A 172 -13.57 -2.89 6.11
N GLN A 173 -14.79 -2.37 6.06
CA GLN A 173 -15.98 -3.15 5.68
C GLN A 173 -15.93 -3.51 4.20
N GLN A 174 -15.57 -2.56 3.33
CA GLN A 174 -15.37 -2.78 1.90
C GLN A 174 -14.27 -3.83 1.64
N ILE A 175 -13.15 -3.74 2.37
CA ILE A 175 -12.06 -4.72 2.26
C ILE A 175 -12.54 -6.10 2.70
N GLN A 176 -13.27 -6.20 3.79
CA GLN A 176 -13.77 -7.48 4.27
C GLN A 176 -14.79 -8.11 3.32
N GLN A 177 -15.68 -7.31 2.73
CA GLN A 177 -16.61 -7.75 1.69
C GLN A 177 -15.88 -8.25 0.45
N TRP A 178 -14.86 -7.51 0.00
CA TRP A 178 -14.02 -7.91 -1.13
C TRP A 178 -13.30 -9.24 -0.86
N LEU A 179 -12.70 -9.43 0.31
CA LEU A 179 -12.05 -10.69 0.70
C LEU A 179 -13.04 -11.85 0.76
N ALA A 180 -14.29 -11.61 1.19
CA ALA A 180 -15.36 -12.60 1.15
C ALA A 180 -15.70 -13.03 -0.29
N GLN A 181 -15.80 -12.09 -1.21
CA GLN A 181 -16.02 -12.35 -2.64
C GLN A 181 -14.88 -13.14 -3.28
N GLN A 182 -13.66 -12.95 -2.79
CA GLN A 182 -12.48 -13.71 -3.22
C GLN A 182 -12.36 -15.09 -2.53
N HIS A 183 -13.31 -15.47 -1.69
CA HIS A 183 -13.30 -16.72 -0.89
C HIS A 183 -12.03 -16.88 -0.01
N LEU A 184 -11.50 -15.76 0.48
CA LEU A 184 -10.26 -15.74 1.28
C LEU A 184 -10.50 -15.67 2.78
N LEU A 185 -11.74 -15.43 3.23
CA LEU A 185 -12.02 -15.35 4.65
C LEU A 185 -11.94 -16.74 5.31
N PRO A 186 -11.36 -16.84 6.52
CA PRO A 186 -11.41 -18.05 7.32
C PRO A 186 -12.86 -18.46 7.59
N ALA A 187 -13.10 -19.77 7.77
CA ALA A 187 -14.41 -20.28 8.14
C ALA A 187 -14.94 -19.56 9.40
N PRO A 188 -16.26 -19.30 9.49
CA PRO A 188 -16.86 -18.75 10.68
C PRO A 188 -16.56 -19.65 11.90
N ASN A 189 -16.45 -19.03 13.08
CA ASN A 189 -16.32 -19.79 14.31
C ASN A 189 -17.61 -20.58 14.62
N GLU A 190 -17.59 -21.45 15.64
CA GLU A 190 -18.73 -22.25 16.08
C GLU A 190 -20.00 -21.43 16.41
N GLN A 191 -19.85 -20.10 16.62
CA GLN A 191 -20.94 -19.17 16.89
C GLN A 191 -21.40 -18.41 15.61
N GLY A 192 -20.93 -18.81 14.42
CA GLY A 192 -21.30 -18.19 13.14
C GLY A 192 -20.70 -16.78 12.91
N LYS A 193 -19.78 -16.32 13.76
CA LYS A 193 -19.12 -15.02 13.58
C LYS A 193 -17.93 -15.16 12.63
N THR A 194 -17.92 -14.34 11.58
CA THR A 194 -16.74 -14.16 10.73
C THR A 194 -15.65 -13.42 11.49
N HIS A 195 -14.42 -13.91 11.40
CA HIS A 195 -13.28 -13.24 12.00
C HIS A 195 -12.98 -11.92 11.27
N ASP A 196 -12.81 -10.83 12.02
CA ASP A 196 -12.25 -9.59 11.46
C ASP A 196 -10.77 -9.83 11.11
N VAL A 197 -10.49 -10.01 9.82
CA VAL A 197 -9.11 -10.17 9.32
C VAL A 197 -8.42 -8.83 9.08
N THR A 198 -9.17 -7.72 9.08
CA THR A 198 -8.64 -6.38 8.76
C THR A 198 -7.81 -5.77 9.88
N TRP A 199 -7.73 -6.42 11.04
CA TRP A 199 -6.95 -5.95 12.18
C TRP A 199 -5.46 -5.81 11.86
N CYS A 200 -4.92 -6.62 10.95
CA CYS A 200 -3.49 -6.63 10.59
C CYS A 200 -3.17 -5.87 9.28
N LEU A 201 -4.12 -5.12 8.71
CA LEU A 201 -3.91 -4.37 7.45
C LEU A 201 -2.65 -3.51 7.46
N SER A 202 -2.37 -2.83 8.57
CA SER A 202 -1.17 -1.99 8.68
C SER A 202 0.13 -2.79 8.86
N VAL A 203 0.05 -4.05 9.29
CA VAL A 203 1.21 -4.95 9.38
C VAL A 203 1.60 -5.47 8.02
N VAL A 204 0.60 -5.93 7.26
CA VAL A 204 0.82 -6.51 5.92
C VAL A 204 0.94 -5.46 4.81
N GLY A 205 0.67 -4.18 5.10
CA GLY A 205 0.83 -3.07 4.17
C GLY A 205 -0.38 -2.75 3.29
N GLY A 206 -1.53 -3.46 3.45
CA GLY A 206 -2.76 -3.12 2.74
C GLY A 206 -3.58 -4.30 2.25
N PRO A 207 -4.70 -4.06 1.50
CA PRO A 207 -5.65 -5.10 1.13
C PRO A 207 -5.08 -6.21 0.24
N LEU A 208 -4.26 -5.87 -0.76
CA LEU A 208 -3.68 -6.87 -1.66
C LEU A 208 -2.68 -7.77 -0.93
N SER A 209 -1.83 -7.17 -0.09
CA SER A 209 -0.90 -7.92 0.75
C SER A 209 -1.63 -8.75 1.80
N LEU A 210 -2.80 -8.29 2.31
CA LEU A 210 -3.63 -9.07 3.21
C LEU A 210 -4.21 -10.31 2.49
N ALA A 211 -4.69 -10.15 1.25
CA ALA A 211 -5.17 -11.27 0.46
C ALA A 211 -4.07 -12.31 0.22
N GLU A 212 -2.86 -11.87 -0.09
CA GLU A 212 -1.69 -12.76 -0.23
C GLU A 212 -1.31 -13.43 1.09
N SER A 213 -1.34 -12.68 2.19
CA SER A 213 -1.09 -13.20 3.53
C SER A 213 -2.11 -14.27 3.95
N LEU A 214 -3.38 -14.13 3.53
CA LEU A 214 -4.44 -15.13 3.75
C LEU A 214 -4.28 -16.39 2.88
N ARG A 215 -3.75 -16.26 1.66
CA ARG A 215 -3.43 -17.40 0.77
C ARG A 215 -2.21 -18.18 1.28
N SER A 216 -1.26 -17.49 1.85
CA SER A 216 -0.06 -18.05 2.46
C SER A 216 -0.27 -18.42 3.93
N LYS A 217 0.74 -18.97 4.58
CA LYS A 217 0.72 -19.21 6.05
C LYS A 217 1.00 -17.95 6.88
N HIS A 218 1.30 -16.81 6.25
CA HIS A 218 1.73 -15.60 6.94
C HIS A 218 0.65 -15.04 7.87
N TYR A 219 -0.61 -15.02 7.45
CA TYR A 219 -1.72 -14.59 8.32
C TYR A 219 -1.85 -15.45 9.60
N GLN A 220 -1.68 -16.76 9.48
CA GLN A 220 -1.70 -17.66 10.65
C GLN A 220 -0.55 -17.37 11.60
N GLN A 221 0.61 -17.06 11.08
CA GLN A 221 1.79 -16.64 11.86
C GLN A 221 1.53 -15.33 12.62
N LEU A 222 0.90 -14.33 11.98
CA LEU A 222 0.51 -13.08 12.65
C LEU A 222 -0.51 -13.32 13.78
N LEU A 223 -1.45 -14.24 13.60
CA LEU A 223 -2.39 -14.64 14.66
C LEU A 223 -1.65 -15.30 15.85
N THR A 224 -0.70 -16.17 15.57
CA THR A 224 0.14 -16.80 16.60
C THR A 224 0.91 -15.73 17.38
N TYR A 225 1.57 -14.78 16.73
CA TYR A 225 2.24 -13.67 17.42
C TYR A 225 1.30 -12.85 18.29
N ARG A 226 0.06 -12.60 17.81
CA ARG A 226 -0.94 -11.87 18.59
C ARG A 226 -1.35 -12.61 19.86
N GLN A 227 -1.49 -13.92 19.81
CA GLN A 227 -1.80 -14.77 20.98
C GLN A 227 -0.63 -14.84 21.94
N ASP A 228 0.56 -15.06 21.41
CA ASP A 228 1.79 -15.19 22.22
C ASP A 228 2.17 -13.86 22.90
N TRP A 229 1.99 -12.71 22.24
CA TRP A 229 2.14 -11.41 22.90
C TRP A 229 1.11 -11.22 24.02
N ALA A 230 -0.16 -11.55 23.79
CA ALA A 230 -1.19 -11.44 24.82
C ALA A 230 -0.82 -12.28 26.06
N GLN A 231 -0.38 -13.53 25.84
CA GLN A 231 0.04 -14.43 26.93
C GLN A 231 1.33 -13.94 27.60
N SER A 232 2.35 -13.54 26.85
CA SER A 232 3.63 -13.07 27.37
C SER A 232 3.50 -11.79 28.20
N LEU A 233 2.69 -10.85 27.76
CA LEU A 233 2.41 -9.61 28.50
C LEU A 233 1.62 -9.88 29.80
N GLN A 234 0.78 -10.92 29.85
CA GLN A 234 0.08 -11.34 31.05
C GLN A 234 0.99 -12.10 32.03
N SER A 235 1.78 -13.05 31.54
CA SER A 235 2.66 -13.87 32.37
C SER A 235 3.92 -13.15 32.85
N GLY A 236 4.45 -12.23 32.04
CA GLY A 236 5.75 -11.57 32.25
C GLY A 236 6.94 -12.33 31.66
N HIS A 237 6.69 -13.43 30.95
CA HIS A 237 7.71 -14.29 30.35
C HIS A 237 7.45 -14.52 28.87
N LEU A 238 8.52 -14.68 28.08
CA LEU A 238 8.44 -15.06 26.67
C LEU A 238 7.77 -16.44 26.53
N THR A 239 6.86 -16.54 25.59
CA THR A 239 6.14 -17.79 25.29
C THR A 239 6.27 -18.19 23.84
N ASN A 240 6.33 -19.51 23.61
CA ASN A 240 6.16 -20.16 22.30
C ASN A 240 6.96 -19.51 21.15
N SER A 241 6.26 -18.98 20.15
CA SER A 241 6.86 -18.45 18.91
C SER A 241 7.79 -17.26 19.14
N LEU A 242 7.60 -16.49 20.23
CA LEU A 242 8.46 -15.36 20.54
C LEU A 242 9.87 -15.76 21.03
N LEU A 243 10.05 -17.02 21.44
CA LEU A 243 11.36 -17.58 21.82
C LEU A 243 12.24 -17.92 20.58
N THR A 244 11.61 -18.19 19.43
CA THR A 244 12.28 -18.72 18.25
C THR A 244 12.23 -17.78 17.06
N LEU A 245 11.98 -16.48 17.29
CA LEU A 245 11.90 -15.47 16.23
C LEU A 245 13.24 -15.33 15.50
N THR A 246 13.16 -15.38 14.17
CA THR A 246 14.27 -15.00 13.30
C THR A 246 14.31 -13.48 13.09
N GLU A 247 15.46 -12.96 12.61
CA GLU A 247 15.60 -11.54 12.27
C GLU A 247 14.59 -11.04 11.23
N GLN A 248 14.14 -11.91 10.34
CA GLN A 248 13.11 -11.58 9.34
C GLN A 248 11.70 -11.50 9.95
N GLN A 249 11.45 -12.27 10.99
CA GLN A 249 10.12 -12.38 11.63
C GLN A 249 9.91 -11.33 12.74
N ILE A 250 10.98 -10.78 13.30
CA ILE A 250 10.89 -9.85 14.44
C ILE A 250 10.09 -8.59 14.10
N VAL A 251 10.21 -8.06 12.89
CA VAL A 251 9.50 -6.85 12.46
C VAL A 251 7.99 -7.08 12.48
N ASP A 252 7.52 -8.21 11.97
CA ASP A 252 6.11 -8.57 12.00
C ASP A 252 5.61 -8.77 13.43
N ALA A 253 6.38 -9.48 14.26
CA ALA A 253 6.04 -9.69 15.67
C ALA A 253 5.92 -8.37 16.44
N LEU A 254 6.84 -7.41 16.21
CA LEU A 254 6.79 -6.09 16.83
C LEU A 254 5.66 -5.21 16.29
N ASN A 255 5.37 -5.27 15.00
CA ASN A 255 4.20 -4.58 14.43
C ASN A 255 2.90 -5.11 15.05
N VAL A 256 2.80 -6.43 15.28
CA VAL A 256 1.66 -7.05 15.99
C VAL A 256 1.62 -6.57 17.45
N LEU A 257 2.76 -6.47 18.16
CA LEU A 257 2.84 -5.90 19.51
C LEU A 257 2.32 -4.45 19.52
N TYR A 258 2.79 -3.61 18.57
CA TYR A 258 2.32 -2.24 18.45
C TYR A 258 0.79 -2.17 18.30
N LEU A 259 0.19 -2.99 17.44
CA LEU A 259 -1.26 -3.04 17.28
C LEU A 259 -1.97 -3.51 18.54
N TYR A 260 -1.39 -4.47 19.26
CA TYR A 260 -1.93 -4.94 20.53
C TYR A 260 -1.93 -3.82 21.58
N LEU A 261 -0.82 -3.11 21.74
CA LEU A 261 -0.71 -1.97 22.68
C LEU A 261 -1.70 -0.86 22.33
N ARG A 262 -1.79 -0.48 21.05
CA ARG A 262 -2.76 0.50 20.56
C ARG A 262 -4.20 0.08 20.89
N GLN A 263 -4.55 -1.17 20.64
CA GLN A 263 -5.89 -1.69 20.94
C GLN A 263 -6.16 -1.73 22.45
N TYR A 264 -5.14 -2.04 23.24
CA TYR A 264 -5.22 -2.07 24.71
C TYR A 264 -5.55 -0.67 25.25
N VAL A 265 -4.85 0.37 24.80
CA VAL A 265 -5.11 1.77 25.17
C VAL A 265 -6.50 2.23 24.70
N LEU A 266 -6.90 1.92 23.47
CA LEU A 266 -8.23 2.31 22.95
C LEU A 266 -9.39 1.65 23.72
N LYS A 267 -9.25 0.38 24.11
CA LYS A 267 -10.26 -0.32 24.92
C LYS A 267 -10.40 0.24 26.32
N SER A 268 -9.31 0.73 26.91
CA SER A 268 -9.34 1.36 28.23
C SER A 268 -10.06 2.71 28.23
N ASN A 269 -10.17 3.37 27.07
CA ASN A 269 -10.88 4.64 26.88
C ASN A 269 -12.37 4.49 26.52
N SER A 270 -12.77 3.33 25.99
CA SER A 270 -14.15 3.11 25.59
C SER A 270 -15.00 2.74 26.81
N LYS A 271 -15.98 3.58 27.16
CA LYS A 271 -17.06 3.31 28.14
C LYS A 271 -18.00 2.17 27.68
N MET A 272 -17.68 1.45 26.62
CA MET A 272 -18.47 0.34 26.10
C MET A 272 -18.28 -0.89 26.99
N GLN A 273 -19.25 -1.14 27.85
CA GLN A 273 -19.42 -2.41 28.54
C GLN A 273 -19.62 -3.52 27.50
N LEU A 274 -18.59 -4.29 27.21
CA LEU A 274 -18.74 -5.60 26.58
C LEU A 274 -19.00 -6.62 27.70
N GLN A 275 -20.25 -7.06 27.78
CA GLN A 275 -20.73 -8.23 28.50
C GLN A 275 -19.86 -8.69 29.68
N GLY A 276 -20.11 -8.15 30.89
CA GLY A 276 -19.73 -8.80 32.15
C GLY A 276 -18.29 -8.70 32.64
N LYS A 277 -17.37 -7.98 31.97
CA LYS A 277 -16.03 -7.69 32.49
C LYS A 277 -15.89 -6.20 32.77
N PRO A 278 -15.39 -5.80 33.98
CA PRO A 278 -15.18 -4.38 34.29
C PRO A 278 -14.23 -3.78 33.26
N ALA A 279 -14.63 -2.61 32.72
CA ALA A 279 -13.75 -1.82 31.88
C ALA A 279 -12.45 -1.54 32.64
N LEU A 280 -11.32 -1.91 32.09
CA LEU A 280 -10.01 -1.60 32.66
C LEU A 280 -9.82 -0.06 32.54
N GLN A 281 -10.19 0.68 33.56
CA GLN A 281 -9.93 2.13 33.64
C GLN A 281 -8.46 2.31 33.95
N LEU A 282 -7.66 2.50 32.92
CA LEU A 282 -6.26 2.91 33.10
C LEU A 282 -6.21 4.40 33.51
N ASN A 283 -5.35 4.70 34.47
CA ASN A 283 -5.02 6.08 34.82
C ASN A 283 -4.50 6.81 33.55
N PRO A 284 -4.93 8.08 33.26
CA PRO A 284 -4.45 8.86 32.13
C PRO A 284 -2.92 8.93 32.01
N LEU A 285 -2.21 8.93 33.13
CA LEU A 285 -0.75 8.93 33.16
C LEU A 285 -0.17 7.62 32.62
N VAL A 286 -0.77 6.48 32.96
CA VAL A 286 -0.37 5.15 32.45
C VAL A 286 -0.68 5.04 30.96
N GLN A 287 -1.81 5.61 30.51
CA GLN A 287 -2.17 5.66 29.10
C GLN A 287 -1.13 6.45 28.29
N GLY A 288 -0.70 7.62 28.75
CA GLY A 288 0.35 8.42 28.12
C GLY A 288 1.65 7.62 27.96
N LYS A 289 2.11 6.97 29.03
CA LYS A 289 3.31 6.13 29.01
C LYS A 289 3.18 4.93 28.06
N LEU A 290 2.00 4.31 27.97
CA LEU A 290 1.77 3.21 27.02
C LEU A 290 1.77 3.67 25.55
N ILE A 291 1.30 4.89 25.27
CA ILE A 291 1.40 5.50 23.93
C ILE A 291 2.85 5.76 23.56
N GLU A 292 3.64 6.34 24.49
CA GLU A 292 5.09 6.53 24.28
C GLU A 292 5.80 5.20 24.04
N PHE A 293 5.48 4.19 24.85
CA PHE A 293 6.02 2.85 24.68
C PHE A 293 5.66 2.24 23.32
N ALA A 294 4.42 2.35 22.86
CA ALA A 294 4.03 1.93 21.52
C ALA A 294 4.83 2.66 20.43
N GLY A 295 5.11 3.97 20.63
CA GLY A 295 5.98 4.75 19.77
C GLY A 295 7.41 4.21 19.69
N THR A 296 8.00 3.79 20.83
CA THR A 296 9.35 3.18 20.84
C THR A 296 9.40 1.85 20.09
N VAL A 297 8.35 1.03 20.20
CA VAL A 297 8.23 -0.23 19.42
C VAL A 297 8.22 0.07 17.93
N MET A 298 7.44 1.07 17.49
CA MET A 298 7.38 1.45 16.07
C MET A 298 8.71 2.00 15.55
N GLN A 299 9.40 2.83 16.33
CA GLN A 299 10.75 3.33 15.98
C GLN A 299 11.75 2.18 15.84
N MET A 300 11.65 1.16 16.69
CA MET A 300 12.50 -0.03 16.59
C MET A 300 12.21 -0.81 15.30
N CYS A 301 10.94 -0.98 14.91
CA CYS A 301 10.60 -1.61 13.63
C CYS A 301 11.28 -0.92 12.45
N GLN A 302 11.33 0.43 12.43
CA GLN A 302 12.02 1.19 11.40
C GLN A 302 13.53 0.97 11.42
N LYS A 303 14.14 0.97 12.60
CA LYS A 303 15.59 0.75 12.76
C LYS A 303 16.01 -0.66 12.32
N LEU A 304 15.19 -1.68 12.60
CA LEU A 304 15.47 -3.07 12.22
C LEU A 304 15.56 -3.29 10.71
N GLN A 305 14.96 -2.42 9.90
CA GLN A 305 15.11 -2.47 8.44
C GLN A 305 16.55 -2.13 7.97
N THR A 306 17.33 -1.46 8.80
CA THR A 306 18.71 -1.01 8.49
C THR A 306 19.78 -1.66 9.36
N MET A 307 19.40 -2.36 10.43
CA MET A 307 20.35 -3.01 11.36
C MET A 307 20.72 -4.43 10.88
N PRO A 308 22.02 -4.79 10.93
CA PRO A 308 22.47 -6.09 10.41
C PRO A 308 22.10 -7.28 11.30
N SER A 309 22.00 -7.11 12.64
CA SER A 309 21.59 -8.18 13.56
C SER A 309 21.10 -7.64 14.90
N VAL A 310 20.11 -8.31 15.49
CA VAL A 310 19.54 -7.97 16.81
C VAL A 310 19.25 -9.26 17.58
N ASN A 311 19.54 -9.24 18.89
CA ASN A 311 19.09 -10.32 19.77
C ASN A 311 17.57 -10.20 19.99
N THR A 312 16.81 -10.98 19.20
CA THR A 312 15.33 -10.94 19.16
C THR A 312 14.70 -11.30 20.50
N GLN A 313 15.26 -12.28 21.21
CA GLN A 313 14.76 -12.72 22.53
C GLN A 313 14.93 -11.63 23.58
N ALA A 314 16.15 -11.05 23.67
CA ALA A 314 16.44 -9.98 24.63
C ALA A 314 15.53 -8.76 24.39
N LEU A 315 15.31 -8.39 23.13
CA LEU A 315 14.43 -7.29 22.74
C LEU A 315 12.97 -7.56 23.15
N CYS A 316 12.45 -8.73 22.84
CA CYS A 316 11.08 -9.10 23.23
C CYS A 316 10.92 -9.15 24.76
N GLN A 317 11.88 -9.72 25.50
CA GLN A 317 11.85 -9.76 26.94
C GLN A 317 11.89 -8.35 27.56
N GLN A 318 12.69 -7.45 27.02
CA GLN A 318 12.71 -6.05 27.44
C GLN A 318 11.33 -5.40 27.30
N TYR A 319 10.64 -5.61 26.19
CA TYR A 319 9.30 -5.03 25.98
C TYR A 319 8.25 -5.62 26.94
N ILE A 320 8.32 -6.90 27.26
CA ILE A 320 7.46 -7.52 28.27
C ILE A 320 7.66 -6.89 29.64
N LEU A 321 8.91 -6.73 30.07
CA LEU A 321 9.25 -6.12 31.35
C LEU A 321 8.81 -4.66 31.41
N THR A 322 9.04 -3.89 30.36
CA THR A 322 8.60 -2.49 30.27
C THR A 322 7.08 -2.39 30.40
N PHE A 323 6.33 -3.23 29.69
CA PHE A 323 4.86 -3.25 29.79
C PHE A 323 4.39 -3.55 31.22
N LYS A 324 4.99 -4.53 31.87
CA LYS A 324 4.69 -4.89 33.27
C LYS A 324 4.96 -3.73 34.24
N GLN A 325 6.09 -3.05 34.10
CA GLN A 325 6.43 -1.88 34.92
C GLN A 325 5.41 -0.76 34.73
N LEU A 326 4.91 -0.55 33.51
CA LEU A 326 3.93 0.50 33.23
C LEU A 326 2.51 0.17 33.71
N THR A 327 2.15 -1.12 33.80
CA THR A 327 0.79 -1.55 34.15
C THR A 327 0.62 -1.96 35.61
N ASN A 328 1.71 -2.30 36.32
CA ASN A 328 1.68 -2.73 37.72
C ASN A 328 2.19 -1.65 38.70
N GLY A 329 2.68 -0.51 38.23
CA GLY A 329 3.07 0.69 39.01
C GLY A 329 2.00 1.77 38.86
#